data_6a06ffc45ff3c326a09b05f8c56f92d5
#
_entry.id   6a06ffc45ff3c326a09b05f8c56f92d5
#
_cell.length_a   1.000
_cell.length_b   1.000
_cell.length_c   1.000
_cell.angle_alpha   90.00
_cell.angle_beta   90.00
_cell.angle_gamma   90.00
#
_symmetry.space_group_name_H-M   'P 1'
#
loop_
_entity.id
_entity.type
_entity.pdbx_description
1 polymer ?
#
loop_
_entity_poly.entity_id
_entity_poly.type
_entity_poly.pdbx_seq_one_letter_code
_entity_poly.pdbx_strand_id
1 'polypeptide(L)'
;ITKFPYRLVARYKNNEIKPMMFPTIITDMAKGYNRAYVLTEVNDIGDQIASMMHFDLEYDNILMCAMRGRAGQIVGTGFSGKKTQLGVKMSKTVKKVGCLNLKTFIEDDKLVIPDYDTISELTTFIQKSQSFEAEEGCHDDLAMCLVIFCWLAVQDYFKEMTDNDVRQRIYDEQKNQIEQDMSPFGFISDGLEDQESFVDKDGDRWFLDEYGDVSSEFTYMGSYN
;
A
#
# COMPACT_ATOMS: atom_id res chain seq x y z
N ILE A 1 16.64 -7.26 1.94
CA ILE A 1 16.10 -7.14 3.30
C ILE A 1 14.70 -7.74 3.27
N THR A 2 14.54 -8.92 3.83
CA THR A 2 13.24 -9.58 3.97
C THR A 2 12.40 -8.81 4.98
N LYS A 3 11.18 -8.39 4.59
CA LYS A 3 10.22 -7.68 5.45
C LYS A 3 9.50 -8.63 6.43
N PHE A 4 10.21 -9.57 7.01
CA PHE A 4 9.64 -10.44 8.02
C PHE A 4 9.79 -9.86 9.42
N PRO A 5 8.81 -10.09 10.29
CA PRO A 5 7.56 -10.81 10.02
C PRO A 5 6.50 -9.94 9.32
N TYR A 6 5.70 -10.57 8.45
CA TYR A 6 4.43 -9.98 8.03
C TYR A 6 3.47 -9.91 9.22
N ARG A 7 2.59 -8.94 9.26
CA ARG A 7 1.63 -8.79 10.36
C ARG A 7 0.22 -8.56 9.83
N LEU A 8 -0.75 -9.33 10.33
CA LEU A 8 -2.16 -9.02 10.15
C LEU A 8 -2.49 -7.76 10.95
N VAL A 9 -2.87 -6.68 10.27
CA VAL A 9 -3.12 -5.36 10.90
C VAL A 9 -4.60 -5.00 10.95
N ALA A 10 -5.42 -5.59 10.10
CA ALA A 10 -6.86 -5.38 10.09
C ALA A 10 -7.58 -6.59 9.52
N ARG A 11 -8.82 -6.78 9.94
CA ARG A 11 -9.75 -7.73 9.37
C ARG A 11 -11.15 -7.12 9.27
N TYR A 12 -11.92 -7.59 8.32
CA TYR A 12 -13.35 -7.32 8.20
C TYR A 12 -14.08 -8.61 7.88
N LYS A 13 -15.09 -8.94 8.66
CA LYS A 13 -15.98 -10.09 8.44
C LYS A 13 -17.41 -9.66 8.74
N ASN A 14 -18.31 -9.83 7.77
CA ASN A 14 -19.72 -9.48 7.91
C ASN A 14 -20.56 -10.33 6.97
N ASN A 15 -21.54 -11.07 7.51
CA ASN A 15 -22.43 -11.93 6.74
C ASN A 15 -23.75 -11.23 6.36
N GLU A 16 -24.00 -10.03 6.89
CA GLU A 16 -25.26 -9.30 6.68
C GLU A 16 -25.16 -8.20 5.62
N ILE A 17 -23.94 -7.84 5.24
CA ILE A 17 -23.70 -6.81 4.24
C ILE A 17 -24.18 -7.25 2.86
N LYS A 18 -24.84 -6.33 2.15
CA LYS A 18 -25.17 -6.55 0.75
C LYS A 18 -23.89 -6.64 -0.08
N PRO A 19 -23.72 -7.65 -0.95
CA PRO A 19 -22.49 -7.80 -1.75
C PRO A 19 -22.07 -6.56 -2.52
N MET A 20 -23.03 -5.77 -3.01
CA MET A 20 -22.76 -4.52 -3.74
C MET A 20 -22.13 -3.41 -2.90
N MET A 21 -22.20 -3.50 -1.58
CA MET A 21 -21.56 -2.53 -0.66
C MET A 21 -20.14 -2.93 -0.28
N PHE A 22 -19.78 -4.19 -0.50
CA PHE A 22 -18.49 -4.72 -0.09
C PHE A 22 -17.30 -4.09 -0.85
N PRO A 23 -17.37 -3.82 -2.17
CA PRO A 23 -16.31 -3.11 -2.89
C PRO A 23 -15.94 -1.76 -2.28
N THR A 24 -16.92 -0.98 -1.86
CA THR A 24 -16.69 0.33 -1.20
C THR A 24 -15.92 0.16 0.10
N ILE A 25 -16.31 -0.80 0.95
CA ILE A 25 -15.62 -1.05 2.23
C ILE A 25 -14.17 -1.48 1.99
N ILE A 26 -13.92 -2.38 1.04
CA ILE A 26 -12.56 -2.80 0.70
C ILE A 26 -11.73 -1.61 0.22
N THR A 27 -12.29 -0.81 -0.69
CA THR A 27 -11.60 0.35 -1.26
C THR A 27 -11.29 1.40 -0.19
N ASP A 28 -12.22 1.70 0.71
CA ASP A 28 -12.01 2.66 1.79
C ASP A 28 -10.95 2.17 2.78
N MET A 29 -11.00 0.89 3.14
CA MET A 29 -9.97 0.27 3.97
C MET A 29 -8.60 0.32 3.28
N ALA A 30 -8.51 -0.04 2.02
CA ALA A 30 -7.27 -0.02 1.26
C ALA A 30 -6.69 1.40 1.11
N LYS A 31 -7.54 2.43 0.91
CA LYS A 31 -7.13 3.84 0.93
C LYS A 31 -6.58 4.25 2.29
N GLY A 32 -7.21 3.82 3.39
CA GLY A 32 -6.74 4.06 4.75
C GLY A 32 -5.36 3.44 5.05
N TYR A 33 -5.00 2.37 4.35
CA TYR A 33 -3.68 1.71 4.41
C TYR A 33 -2.76 2.13 3.24
N ASN A 34 -2.71 3.41 2.95
CA ASN A 34 -1.84 4.00 1.95
C ASN A 34 -2.02 3.40 0.54
N ARG A 35 -3.28 3.29 0.11
CA ARG A 35 -3.66 2.67 -1.18
C ARG A 35 -3.10 1.25 -1.33
N ALA A 36 -3.30 0.43 -0.32
CA ALA A 36 -2.81 -0.94 -0.27
C ALA A 36 -3.19 -1.75 -1.52
N TYR A 37 -2.32 -2.64 -1.93
CA TYR A 37 -2.64 -3.59 -2.99
C TYR A 37 -3.72 -4.57 -2.55
N VAL A 38 -4.71 -4.79 -3.39
CA VAL A 38 -5.83 -5.70 -3.14
C VAL A 38 -5.72 -6.92 -4.05
N LEU A 39 -5.77 -8.10 -3.48
CA LEU A 39 -5.91 -9.37 -4.21
C LEU A 39 -7.25 -10.00 -3.88
N THR A 40 -8.12 -10.07 -4.85
CA THR A 40 -9.47 -10.62 -4.71
C THR A 40 -9.50 -12.10 -5.14
N GLU A 41 -10.18 -12.95 -4.41
CA GLU A 41 -10.57 -14.26 -4.91
C GLU A 41 -11.73 -14.09 -5.90
N VAL A 42 -11.54 -14.52 -7.16
CA VAL A 42 -12.49 -14.28 -8.25
C VAL A 42 -13.39 -15.49 -8.56
N ASN A 43 -13.58 -16.34 -7.57
CA ASN A 43 -14.60 -17.38 -7.67
C ASN A 43 -15.97 -16.73 -7.42
N ASP A 44 -16.99 -17.22 -8.07
CA ASP A 44 -18.40 -16.78 -7.92
C ASP A 44 -18.55 -15.23 -8.00
N ILE A 45 -18.98 -14.59 -6.91
CA ILE A 45 -19.24 -13.14 -6.84
C ILE A 45 -17.97 -12.29 -6.80
N GLY A 46 -16.82 -12.88 -6.49
CA GLY A 46 -15.56 -12.13 -6.32
C GLY A 46 -15.09 -11.42 -7.59
N ASP A 47 -15.36 -11.98 -8.77
CA ASP A 47 -15.06 -11.34 -10.05
C ASP A 47 -15.86 -10.03 -10.23
N GLN A 48 -17.14 -10.03 -9.83
CA GLN A 48 -17.98 -8.84 -9.87
C GLN A 48 -17.48 -7.77 -8.87
N ILE A 49 -17.09 -8.18 -7.67
CA ILE A 49 -16.53 -7.27 -6.65
C ILE A 49 -15.24 -6.63 -7.16
N ALA A 50 -14.32 -7.42 -7.73
CA ALA A 50 -13.08 -6.91 -8.30
C ALA A 50 -13.32 -5.94 -9.45
N SER A 51 -14.27 -6.26 -10.34
CA SER A 51 -14.68 -5.41 -11.46
C SER A 51 -15.25 -4.07 -10.98
N MET A 52 -16.13 -4.08 -9.99
CA MET A 52 -16.68 -2.85 -9.40
C MET A 52 -15.61 -1.98 -8.74
N MET A 53 -14.66 -2.58 -8.03
CA MET A 53 -13.54 -1.84 -7.46
C MET A 53 -12.70 -1.16 -8.54
N HIS A 54 -12.41 -1.86 -9.63
CA HIS A 54 -11.55 -1.35 -10.69
C HIS A 54 -12.23 -0.33 -11.60
N PHE A 55 -13.44 -0.64 -12.09
CA PHE A 55 -14.12 0.18 -13.10
C PHE A 55 -15.04 1.26 -12.48
N ASP A 56 -15.76 0.94 -11.41
CA ASP A 56 -16.75 1.88 -10.85
C ASP A 56 -16.13 2.77 -9.76
N LEU A 57 -15.22 2.22 -8.94
CA LEU A 57 -14.53 2.95 -7.87
C LEU A 57 -13.14 3.43 -8.24
N GLU A 58 -12.70 3.17 -9.48
CA GLU A 58 -11.40 3.60 -10.05
C GLU A 58 -10.21 3.26 -9.14
N TYR A 59 -10.23 2.06 -8.53
CA TYR A 59 -9.17 1.62 -7.67
C TYR A 59 -8.12 0.84 -8.46
N ASP A 60 -6.95 1.45 -8.71
CA ASP A 60 -5.93 0.92 -9.62
C ASP A 60 -5.06 -0.18 -8.99
N ASN A 61 -4.90 -0.18 -7.65
CA ASN A 61 -4.01 -1.11 -6.95
C ASN A 61 -4.63 -2.50 -6.75
N ILE A 62 -5.24 -3.04 -7.79
CA ILE A 62 -5.76 -4.41 -7.81
C ILE A 62 -4.74 -5.31 -8.50
N LEU A 63 -4.35 -6.39 -7.81
CA LEU A 63 -3.44 -7.38 -8.34
C LEU A 63 -4.13 -8.27 -9.37
N MET A 64 -3.52 -8.37 -10.54
CA MET A 64 -4.03 -9.19 -11.64
C MET A 64 -3.29 -10.52 -11.70
N CYS A 65 -4.00 -11.57 -12.07
CA CYS A 65 -3.44 -12.89 -12.29
C CYS A 65 -3.61 -13.34 -13.74
N ALA A 66 -2.59 -14.00 -14.27
CA ALA A 66 -2.62 -14.62 -15.59
C ALA A 66 -2.35 -16.12 -15.50
N MET A 67 -2.94 -16.90 -16.38
CA MET A 67 -2.62 -18.32 -16.53
C MET A 67 -1.35 -18.53 -17.34
N ARG A 68 -0.35 -19.19 -16.75
CA ARG A 68 0.95 -19.48 -17.40
C ARG A 68 1.17 -20.98 -17.56
N GLY A 69 0.42 -21.60 -18.47
CA GLY A 69 0.60 -23.00 -18.82
C GLY A 69 0.64 -23.94 -17.60
N ARG A 70 1.72 -24.74 -17.49
CA ARG A 70 1.90 -25.68 -16.36
C ARG A 70 2.20 -25.02 -15.02
N ALA A 71 2.69 -23.77 -15.00
CA ALA A 71 2.97 -23.04 -13.77
C ALA A 71 1.69 -22.56 -13.05
N GLY A 72 0.52 -22.68 -13.71
CA GLY A 72 -0.76 -22.25 -13.14
C GLY A 72 -0.92 -20.74 -13.16
N GLN A 73 -1.52 -20.18 -12.11
CA GLN A 73 -1.73 -18.75 -11.97
C GLN A 73 -0.47 -18.06 -11.44
N ILE A 74 -0.15 -16.93 -12.04
CA ILE A 74 0.92 -16.03 -11.57
C ILE A 74 0.37 -14.61 -11.48
N VAL A 75 0.86 -13.85 -10.51
CA VAL A 75 0.60 -12.41 -10.40
C VAL A 75 1.45 -11.64 -11.39
N GLY A 76 0.90 -10.58 -12.00
CA GLY A 76 1.65 -9.75 -12.95
C GLY A 76 0.90 -8.47 -13.32
N THR A 77 1.52 -7.66 -14.17
CA THR A 77 1.04 -6.31 -14.56
C THR A 77 -0.09 -6.29 -15.59
N GLY A 78 -0.64 -7.41 -16.01
CA GLY A 78 -1.70 -7.45 -17.02
C GLY A 78 -1.26 -7.24 -18.48
N PHE A 79 -0.04 -6.76 -18.73
CA PHE A 79 0.45 -6.40 -20.07
C PHE A 79 0.95 -7.56 -20.94
N SER A 80 0.86 -8.79 -20.48
CA SER A 80 1.50 -9.95 -21.14
C SER A 80 0.71 -10.56 -22.29
N GLY A 81 -0.27 -9.88 -22.88
CA GLY A 81 -1.06 -10.38 -24.02
C GLY A 81 -1.85 -11.68 -23.77
N LYS A 82 -1.83 -12.22 -22.56
CA LYS A 82 -2.58 -13.39 -22.11
C LYS A 82 -3.82 -12.94 -21.34
N LYS A 83 -4.84 -13.79 -21.34
CA LYS A 83 -6.08 -13.55 -20.61
C LYS A 83 -5.76 -13.34 -19.12
N THR A 84 -5.80 -12.09 -18.67
CA THR A 84 -5.65 -11.69 -17.28
C THR A 84 -7.00 -11.54 -16.62
N GLN A 85 -7.06 -11.72 -15.30
CA GLN A 85 -8.25 -11.51 -14.47
C GLN A 85 -7.90 -10.64 -13.27
N LEU A 86 -8.85 -9.88 -12.77
CA LEU A 86 -8.71 -8.97 -11.63
C LEU A 86 -8.75 -9.75 -10.32
N GLY A 87 -7.65 -10.43 -9.99
CA GLY A 87 -7.56 -11.27 -8.79
C GLY A 87 -7.14 -12.72 -9.09
N VAL A 88 -7.23 -13.57 -8.10
CA VAL A 88 -6.80 -14.97 -8.15
C VAL A 88 -8.01 -15.92 -8.16
N LYS A 89 -8.03 -16.88 -9.09
CA LYS A 89 -8.99 -17.97 -9.03
C LYS A 89 -8.52 -19.06 -8.07
N MET A 90 -9.28 -19.35 -7.04
CA MET A 90 -8.96 -20.43 -6.11
C MET A 90 -9.00 -21.78 -6.85
N SER A 91 -7.84 -22.35 -7.06
CA SER A 91 -7.66 -23.68 -7.63
C SER A 91 -7.02 -24.60 -6.60
N LYS A 92 -7.10 -25.91 -6.81
CA LYS A 92 -6.44 -26.90 -5.95
C LYS A 92 -4.94 -26.60 -5.76
N THR A 93 -4.27 -26.10 -6.81
CA THR A 93 -2.85 -25.76 -6.77
C THR A 93 -2.62 -24.51 -5.94
N VAL A 94 -3.37 -23.43 -6.14
CA VAL A 94 -3.27 -22.19 -5.35
C VAL A 94 -3.52 -22.49 -3.87
N LYS A 95 -4.60 -23.21 -3.54
CA LYS A 95 -4.94 -23.60 -2.17
C LYS A 95 -3.82 -24.43 -1.53
N LYS A 96 -3.32 -25.45 -2.21
CA LYS A 96 -2.26 -26.32 -1.70
C LYS A 96 -0.96 -25.54 -1.44
N VAL A 97 -0.51 -24.73 -2.39
CA VAL A 97 0.70 -23.93 -2.26
C VAL A 97 0.53 -22.89 -1.15
N GLY A 98 -0.60 -22.21 -1.09
CA GLY A 98 -0.91 -21.25 -0.04
C GLY A 98 -0.90 -21.87 1.36
N CYS A 99 -1.54 -23.03 1.54
CA CYS A 99 -1.56 -23.75 2.83
C CYS A 99 -0.16 -24.19 3.26
N LEU A 100 0.67 -24.70 2.34
CA LEU A 100 2.03 -25.10 2.67
C LEU A 100 2.88 -23.90 3.09
N ASN A 101 2.76 -22.78 2.36
CA ASN A 101 3.48 -21.57 2.71
C ASN A 101 2.97 -20.94 4.02
N LEU A 102 1.65 -20.97 4.27
CA LEU A 102 1.08 -20.50 5.53
C LEU A 102 1.67 -21.27 6.73
N LYS A 103 1.73 -22.59 6.62
CA LYS A 103 2.38 -23.43 7.63
C LYS A 103 3.85 -23.01 7.84
N THR A 104 4.62 -22.93 6.77
CA THR A 104 6.04 -22.50 6.84
C THR A 104 6.20 -21.10 7.43
N PHE A 105 5.33 -20.15 7.09
CA PHE A 105 5.41 -18.79 7.62
C PHE A 105 5.11 -18.72 9.11
N ILE A 106 4.21 -19.57 9.61
CA ILE A 106 3.93 -19.68 11.04
C ILE A 106 5.10 -20.36 11.75
N GLU A 107 5.60 -21.48 11.24
CA GLU A 107 6.71 -22.24 11.84
C GLU A 107 8.03 -21.46 11.89
N ASP A 108 8.26 -20.59 10.90
CA ASP A 108 9.47 -19.75 10.79
C ASP A 108 9.31 -18.36 11.46
N ASP A 109 8.24 -18.10 12.20
CA ASP A 109 7.93 -16.79 12.80
C ASP A 109 7.88 -15.62 11.77
N LYS A 110 7.52 -15.94 10.54
CA LYS A 110 7.43 -14.96 9.44
C LYS A 110 6.07 -14.28 9.32
N LEU A 111 5.07 -14.72 10.10
CA LEU A 111 3.71 -14.19 10.09
C LEU A 111 3.18 -14.01 11.51
N VAL A 112 2.80 -12.80 11.88
CA VAL A 112 2.20 -12.44 13.17
C VAL A 112 0.69 -12.25 12.99
N ILE A 113 -0.09 -13.02 13.72
CA ILE A 113 -1.56 -13.01 13.68
C ILE A 113 -2.09 -12.62 15.07
N PRO A 114 -2.37 -11.35 15.36
CA PRO A 114 -2.83 -10.91 16.67
C PRO A 114 -4.36 -11.03 16.85
N ASP A 115 -5.07 -11.58 15.86
CA ASP A 115 -6.52 -11.67 15.84
C ASP A 115 -7.03 -13.04 16.29
N TYR A 116 -7.86 -13.04 17.35
CA TYR A 116 -8.37 -14.27 17.95
C TYR A 116 -9.26 -15.08 17.01
N ASP A 117 -10.16 -14.42 16.26
CA ASP A 117 -11.08 -15.15 15.38
C ASP A 117 -10.35 -15.84 14.23
N THR A 118 -9.33 -15.18 13.67
CA THR A 118 -8.46 -15.78 12.66
C THR A 118 -7.69 -16.98 13.22
N ILE A 119 -7.17 -16.87 14.44
CA ILE A 119 -6.50 -18.00 15.13
C ILE A 119 -7.49 -19.13 15.35
N SER A 120 -8.71 -18.83 15.79
CA SER A 120 -9.76 -19.83 16.01
C SER A 120 -10.10 -20.60 14.73
N GLU A 121 -10.24 -19.93 13.60
CA GLU A 121 -10.44 -20.59 12.30
C GLU A 121 -9.25 -21.47 11.91
N LEU A 122 -8.02 -21.01 12.18
CA LEU A 122 -6.82 -21.80 11.90
C LEU A 122 -6.73 -23.08 12.75
N THR A 123 -7.25 -23.09 13.98
CA THR A 123 -7.26 -24.30 14.85
C THR A 123 -8.20 -25.38 14.35
N THR A 124 -9.25 -25.01 13.60
CA THR A 124 -10.22 -25.94 13.01
C THR A 124 -9.96 -26.21 11.53
N PHE A 125 -8.89 -25.62 10.97
CA PHE A 125 -8.53 -25.77 9.57
C PHE A 125 -7.67 -27.03 9.37
N ILE A 126 -8.26 -28.06 8.81
CA ILE A 126 -7.66 -29.41 8.73
C ILE A 126 -7.40 -29.84 7.28
N GLN A 127 -6.47 -30.75 7.14
CA GLN A 127 -6.29 -31.46 5.87
C GLN A 127 -7.30 -32.60 5.74
N LYS A 128 -8.16 -32.53 4.73
CA LYS A 128 -9.13 -33.58 4.41
C LYS A 128 -8.85 -34.14 3.02
N SER A 129 -8.39 -35.36 2.97
CA SER A 129 -7.97 -36.04 1.73
C SER A 129 -6.85 -35.27 1.01
N GLN A 130 -7.13 -34.66 -0.14
CA GLN A 130 -6.17 -33.87 -0.93
C GLN A 130 -6.40 -32.35 -0.87
N SER A 131 -7.28 -31.91 0.01
CA SER A 131 -7.63 -30.50 0.20
C SER A 131 -7.46 -30.08 1.67
N PHE A 132 -7.70 -28.80 1.93
CA PHE A 132 -7.72 -28.23 3.26
C PHE A 132 -9.06 -27.52 3.43
N GLU A 133 -9.73 -27.70 4.55
CA GLU A 133 -11.02 -27.07 4.83
C GLU A 133 -11.26 -26.98 6.32
N ALA A 134 -12.22 -26.19 6.77
CA ALA A 134 -12.63 -26.18 8.17
C ALA A 134 -13.28 -27.54 8.54
N GLU A 135 -13.22 -27.87 9.81
CA GLU A 135 -14.00 -28.98 10.39
C GLU A 135 -15.49 -28.73 10.20
N GLU A 136 -16.29 -29.81 10.26
CA GLU A 136 -17.73 -29.73 10.07
C GLU A 136 -18.39 -28.78 11.10
N GLY A 137 -19.13 -27.80 10.60
CA GLY A 137 -19.76 -26.76 11.41
C GLY A 137 -18.85 -25.56 11.75
N CYS A 138 -17.61 -25.54 11.25
CA CYS A 138 -16.68 -24.42 11.39
C CYS A 138 -16.54 -23.64 10.06
N HIS A 139 -15.91 -22.48 10.11
CA HIS A 139 -15.67 -21.60 8.96
C HIS A 139 -14.16 -21.46 8.71
N ASP A 140 -13.77 -21.20 7.47
CA ASP A 140 -12.37 -21.00 7.06
C ASP A 140 -12.14 -19.71 6.28
N ASP A 141 -13.08 -18.76 6.32
CA ASP A 141 -13.03 -17.53 5.51
C ASP A 141 -11.77 -16.69 5.80
N LEU A 142 -11.47 -16.46 7.08
CA LEU A 142 -10.29 -15.70 7.50
C LEU A 142 -9.01 -16.50 7.26
N ALA A 143 -9.04 -17.82 7.53
CA ALA A 143 -7.91 -18.70 7.22
C ALA A 143 -7.60 -18.71 5.73
N MET A 144 -8.62 -18.71 4.87
CA MET A 144 -8.46 -18.65 3.41
C MET A 144 -7.87 -17.32 2.93
N CYS A 145 -8.17 -16.20 3.59
CA CYS A 145 -7.50 -14.93 3.30
C CYS A 145 -5.98 -15.04 3.55
N LEU A 146 -5.55 -15.67 4.65
CA LEU A 146 -4.13 -15.92 4.92
C LEU A 146 -3.51 -16.90 3.94
N VAL A 147 -4.23 -17.93 3.51
CA VAL A 147 -3.79 -18.87 2.47
C VAL A 147 -3.50 -18.15 1.16
N ILE A 148 -4.40 -17.26 0.72
CA ILE A 148 -4.22 -16.44 -0.48
C ILE A 148 -3.03 -15.50 -0.32
N PHE A 149 -2.90 -14.85 0.83
CA PHE A 149 -1.76 -13.98 1.11
C PHE A 149 -0.43 -14.76 1.07
N CYS A 150 -0.35 -15.91 1.69
CA CYS A 150 0.86 -16.72 1.69
C CYS A 150 1.21 -17.32 0.31
N TRP A 151 0.20 -17.56 -0.53
CA TRP A 151 0.41 -17.87 -1.94
C TRP A 151 0.98 -16.66 -2.70
N LEU A 152 0.44 -15.46 -2.46
CA LEU A 152 0.92 -14.21 -3.06
C LEU A 152 2.35 -13.89 -2.66
N ALA A 153 2.68 -14.00 -1.37
CA ALA A 153 3.96 -13.58 -0.80
C ALA A 153 5.19 -14.33 -1.36
N VAL A 154 4.99 -15.49 -1.98
CA VAL A 154 6.06 -16.24 -2.63
C VAL A 154 6.17 -15.96 -4.15
N GLN A 155 5.24 -15.20 -4.72
CA GLN A 155 5.28 -14.82 -6.13
C GLN A 155 6.42 -13.83 -6.40
N ASP A 156 7.16 -14.04 -7.48
CA ASP A 156 8.30 -13.19 -7.82
C ASP A 156 7.89 -11.73 -8.02
N TYR A 157 6.77 -11.51 -8.72
CA TYR A 157 6.23 -10.16 -8.92
C TYR A 157 5.97 -9.43 -7.61
N PHE A 158 5.39 -10.11 -6.60
CA PHE A 158 5.12 -9.50 -5.29
C PHE A 158 6.42 -9.17 -4.54
N LYS A 159 7.41 -10.06 -4.62
CA LYS A 159 8.74 -9.82 -4.03
C LYS A 159 9.41 -8.61 -4.66
N GLU A 160 9.47 -8.56 -5.99
CA GLU A 160 10.05 -7.44 -6.73
C GLU A 160 9.35 -6.11 -6.41
N MET A 161 8.02 -6.11 -6.40
CA MET A 161 7.22 -4.94 -6.07
C MET A 161 7.50 -4.44 -4.64
N THR A 162 7.53 -5.35 -3.66
CA THR A 162 7.81 -4.98 -2.27
C THR A 162 9.25 -4.57 -2.03
N ASP A 163 10.20 -5.12 -2.77
CA ASP A 163 11.61 -4.71 -2.70
C ASP A 163 11.81 -3.30 -3.31
N ASN A 164 11.14 -3.00 -4.41
CA ASN A 164 11.15 -1.66 -5.00
C ASN A 164 10.54 -0.62 -4.06
N ASP A 165 9.40 -0.90 -3.45
CA ASP A 165 8.77 -0.02 -2.46
C ASP A 165 9.69 0.26 -1.25
N VAL A 166 10.47 -0.73 -0.82
CA VAL A 166 11.45 -0.55 0.29
C VAL A 166 12.57 0.36 -0.16
N ARG A 167 13.13 0.13 -1.35
CA ARG A 167 14.20 0.96 -1.90
C ARG A 167 13.76 2.40 -2.07
N GLN A 168 12.55 2.61 -2.58
CA GLN A 168 11.99 3.95 -2.73
C GLN A 168 11.86 4.66 -1.38
N ARG A 169 11.31 4.01 -0.36
CA ARG A 169 11.21 4.59 0.99
C ARG A 169 12.58 4.90 1.59
N ILE A 170 13.54 4.00 1.49
CA ILE A 170 14.90 4.25 1.96
C ILE A 170 15.51 5.46 1.26
N TYR A 171 15.31 5.57 -0.05
CA TYR A 171 15.77 6.71 -0.83
C TYR A 171 15.10 8.02 -0.38
N ASP A 172 13.79 8.01 -0.19
CA ASP A 172 13.02 9.17 0.26
C ASP A 172 13.39 9.58 1.69
N GLU A 173 13.62 8.61 2.58
CA GLU A 173 14.12 8.87 3.95
C GLU A 173 15.52 9.47 3.93
N GLN A 174 16.43 8.96 3.12
CA GLN A 174 17.78 9.51 2.97
C GLN A 174 17.74 10.92 2.38
N LYS A 175 16.91 11.16 1.37
CA LYS A 175 16.72 12.47 0.77
C LYS A 175 16.21 13.48 1.81
N ASN A 176 15.19 13.14 2.59
CA ASN A 176 14.64 13.99 3.64
C ASN A 176 15.68 14.27 4.74
N GLN A 177 16.50 13.28 5.11
CA GLN A 177 17.61 13.51 6.05
C GLN A 177 18.64 14.48 5.49
N ILE A 178 19.04 14.31 4.23
CA ILE A 178 19.98 15.25 3.57
C ILE A 178 19.38 16.66 3.52
N GLU A 179 18.10 16.79 3.15
CA GLU A 179 17.42 18.10 3.13
C GLU A 179 17.33 18.73 4.53
N GLN A 180 17.10 17.95 5.58
CA GLN A 180 17.11 18.42 6.96
C GLN A 180 18.52 18.82 7.43
N ASP A 181 19.54 18.05 7.07
CA ASP A 181 20.92 18.33 7.42
C ASP A 181 21.50 19.51 6.63
N MET A 182 20.98 19.78 5.43
CA MET A 182 21.38 20.94 4.61
C MET A 182 20.66 22.23 4.99
N SER A 183 19.53 22.14 5.70
CA SER A 183 18.70 23.30 6.06
C SER A 183 19.36 24.35 6.96
N PRO A 184 20.35 24.05 7.82
CA PRO A 184 20.97 25.13 8.62
C PRO A 184 22.29 25.68 8.08
N PHE A 185 22.85 25.11 7.02
CA PHE A 185 24.21 25.48 6.58
C PHE A 185 24.30 26.35 5.31
N GLY A 186 23.20 26.92 4.87
CA GLY A 186 23.16 27.56 3.56
C GLY A 186 23.00 29.06 3.52
N PHE A 187 22.72 29.71 4.61
CA PHE A 187 22.76 31.17 4.65
C PHE A 187 24.08 31.64 5.26
N ILE A 188 25.10 31.70 4.41
CA ILE A 188 26.14 32.71 4.63
C ILE A 188 25.37 34.02 4.48
N SER A 189 24.90 34.60 5.58
CA SER A 189 24.54 36.00 5.61
C SER A 189 25.78 36.76 5.16
N ASP A 190 25.70 37.43 4.02
CA ASP A 190 26.74 38.33 3.54
C ASP A 190 26.83 39.58 4.39
N GLY A 191 26.22 39.55 5.60
CA GLY A 191 26.15 40.65 6.53
C GLY A 191 25.16 41.72 6.14
N LEU A 192 24.37 41.48 5.11
CA LEU A 192 23.18 42.27 4.82
C LEU A 192 22.05 41.66 5.65
N GLU A 193 21.62 42.34 6.69
CA GLU A 193 20.42 42.00 7.43
C GLU A 193 19.26 41.94 6.44
N ASP A 194 18.46 40.87 6.48
CA ASP A 194 17.24 40.76 5.68
C ASP A 194 16.34 41.94 6.10
N GLN A 195 16.32 42.98 5.25
CA GLN A 195 15.41 44.09 5.47
C GLN A 195 13.98 43.54 5.31
N GLU A 196 13.22 43.65 6.39
CA GLU A 196 11.80 43.30 6.34
C GLU A 196 11.13 44.13 5.25
N SER A 197 10.58 43.48 4.23
CA SER A 197 9.88 44.12 3.14
C SER A 197 8.44 43.65 3.04
N PHE A 198 7.54 44.55 2.71
CA PHE A 198 6.14 44.23 2.43
C PHE A 198 5.70 44.88 1.11
N VAL A 199 4.72 44.27 0.46
CA VAL A 199 4.14 44.79 -0.78
C VAL A 199 2.79 45.42 -0.45
N ASP A 200 2.56 46.64 -0.87
CA ASP A 200 1.30 47.33 -0.67
C ASP A 200 0.20 46.86 -1.64
N LYS A 201 -0.99 47.45 -1.56
CA LYS A 201 -2.14 47.08 -2.40
C LYS A 201 -1.98 47.45 -3.86
N ASP A 202 -1.06 48.38 -4.17
CA ASP A 202 -0.78 48.89 -5.49
C ASP A 202 0.38 48.13 -6.16
N GLY A 203 0.99 47.17 -5.41
CA GLY A 203 2.06 46.29 -5.89
C GLY A 203 3.47 46.84 -5.66
N ASP A 204 3.61 47.97 -4.95
CA ASP A 204 4.90 48.57 -4.62
C ASP A 204 5.54 47.91 -3.42
N ARG A 205 6.86 47.64 -3.49
CA ARG A 205 7.63 47.02 -2.42
C ARG A 205 8.26 48.07 -1.53
N TRP A 206 8.06 47.92 -0.21
CA TRP A 206 8.54 48.79 0.82
C TRP A 206 9.49 48.02 1.74
N PHE A 207 10.54 48.70 2.20
CA PHE A 207 11.54 48.16 3.12
C PHE A 207 11.49 48.93 4.46
N LEU A 208 11.63 48.19 5.57
CA LEU A 208 11.80 48.77 6.91
C LEU A 208 13.30 48.86 7.21
N ASP A 209 13.74 49.99 7.70
CA ASP A 209 15.09 50.16 8.21
C ASP A 209 15.19 49.73 9.69
N GLU A 210 16.42 49.70 10.26
CA GLU A 210 16.67 49.34 11.67
C GLU A 210 15.92 50.23 12.65
N TYR A 211 15.42 51.39 12.24
CA TYR A 211 14.73 52.37 13.07
C TYR A 211 13.20 52.31 12.87
N GLY A 212 12.71 51.43 12.00
CA GLY A 212 11.30 51.31 11.70
C GLY A 212 10.74 52.32 10.68
N ASP A 213 11.61 53.05 10.02
CA ASP A 213 11.21 53.96 8.96
C ASP A 213 11.00 53.20 7.64
N VAL A 214 9.97 53.58 6.87
CA VAL A 214 9.55 52.89 5.67
C VAL A 214 10.11 53.63 4.41
N SER A 215 10.86 52.90 3.57
CA SER A 215 11.37 53.43 2.30
C SER A 215 10.95 52.56 1.14
N SER A 216 10.63 53.14 -0.02
CA SER A 216 10.33 52.43 -1.25
C SER A 216 11.59 52.15 -2.06
N GLU A 217 11.57 51.11 -2.88
CA GLU A 217 12.69 50.70 -3.76
C GLU A 217 13.20 51.86 -4.66
N PHE A 218 12.36 52.82 -4.97
CA PHE A 218 12.67 54.01 -5.80
C PHE A 218 13.47 55.08 -5.02
N THR A 219 13.41 55.13 -3.72
CA THR A 219 14.10 56.16 -2.90
C THR A 219 15.59 55.85 -2.72
N TYR A 220 15.98 54.58 -2.85
CA TYR A 220 17.37 54.17 -2.67
C TYR A 220 18.31 54.45 -3.84
N MET A 221 17.77 54.62 -5.05
CA MET A 221 18.59 54.95 -6.23
C MET A 221 18.94 56.46 -6.44
N GLY A 222 18.45 57.31 -5.54
CA GLY A 222 18.58 58.76 -5.67
C GLY A 222 19.65 59.48 -4.82
N SER A 223 20.39 58.76 -3.96
CA SER A 223 21.31 59.42 -3.02
C SER A 223 22.79 59.17 -3.25
N TYR A 224 23.21 58.99 -4.50
CA TYR A 224 24.63 59.17 -4.86
C TYR A 224 24.77 60.39 -5.77
N ASN A 225 24.99 61.54 -5.15
CA ASN A 225 25.67 62.69 -5.68
C ASN A 225 26.74 63.18 -4.68
#